data_6dcddfdb149be239a532b2422badf17f
#
_entry.id   6dcddfdb149be239a532b2422badf17f
#
_cell.length_a   1.000
_cell.length_b   1.000
_cell.length_c   1.000
_cell.angle_alpha   90.00
_cell.angle_beta   90.00
_cell.angle_gamma   90.00
#
_symmetry.space_group_name_H-M   'P 1'
#
loop_
_entity.id
_entity.type
_entity.pdbx_description
1 polymer ?
#
loop_
_entity_poly.entity_id
_entity_poly.type
_entity_poly.pdbx_seq_one_letter_code
_entity_poly.pdbx_strand_id
1 'polypeptide(L)'
;MIRPLLFLLSFVIVGCTSTSETSEASTAGLDPAPESCCDLPVAPASANARLTDEPFLSNGKSWRVRLEREEPIKMREFFSIDVWVESADQLGVPADGVTVRVDARMPHHRHGMLSPCEVSQVAPGHWRCSGMRLHMVGYWEFHVDIDDAGLVERAQTSIELE
;
A
#
# COMPACT_ATOMS: atom_id res chain seq x y z
N MET A 1 -50.29 19.94 2.95
CA MET A 1 -50.27 20.34 4.36
C MET A 1 -49.07 19.68 4.99
N ILE A 2 -47.97 20.43 5.11
CA ILE A 2 -46.66 19.95 5.61
C ILE A 2 -46.41 20.66 6.93
N ARG A 3 -46.30 19.91 8.02
CA ARG A 3 -45.95 20.46 9.36
C ARG A 3 -44.43 20.29 9.56
N PRO A 4 -43.69 21.33 9.90
CA PRO A 4 -42.28 21.18 10.30
C PRO A 4 -42.20 20.80 11.79
N LEU A 5 -41.43 19.79 12.08
CA LEU A 5 -41.05 19.36 13.44
C LEU A 5 -39.82 20.12 13.87
N LEU A 6 -39.97 20.99 14.89
CA LEU A 6 -38.93 21.79 15.48
C LEU A 6 -38.22 20.95 16.55
N PHE A 7 -36.92 20.62 16.35
CA PHE A 7 -36.08 20.01 17.38
C PHE A 7 -35.34 21.08 18.14
N LEU A 8 -35.66 21.21 19.43
CA LEU A 8 -34.88 22.03 20.39
C LEU A 8 -33.61 21.29 20.79
N LEU A 9 -32.46 21.91 20.55
CA LEU A 9 -31.16 21.45 21.03
C LEU A 9 -30.90 22.10 22.40
N SER A 10 -30.90 21.31 23.47
CA SER A 10 -30.46 21.73 24.80
C SER A 10 -28.94 21.64 24.92
N PHE A 11 -28.28 22.77 25.10
CA PHE A 11 -26.85 22.86 25.43
C PHE A 11 -26.69 22.67 26.94
N VAL A 12 -25.96 21.63 27.35
CA VAL A 12 -25.47 21.47 28.74
C VAL A 12 -24.01 21.90 28.75
N ILE A 13 -23.76 23.00 29.47
CA ILE A 13 -22.39 23.49 29.74
C ILE A 13 -21.95 22.83 31.05
N VAL A 14 -20.96 21.96 30.98
CA VAL A 14 -20.26 21.43 32.16
C VAL A 14 -19.00 22.29 32.37
N GLY A 15 -19.01 23.05 33.42
CA GLY A 15 -17.85 23.83 33.85
C GLY A 15 -16.84 22.92 34.57
N CYS A 16 -15.59 22.94 34.12
CA CYS A 16 -14.47 22.37 34.86
C CYS A 16 -13.82 23.45 35.74
N THR A 17 -13.86 23.23 37.04
CA THR A 17 -13.11 23.98 38.03
C THR A 17 -11.67 23.49 38.05
N SER A 18 -10.73 24.40 37.84
CA SER A 18 -9.29 24.17 38.01
C SER A 18 -8.88 24.27 39.48
N THR A 19 -8.44 23.19 40.07
CA THR A 19 -7.68 23.18 41.30
C THR A 19 -6.19 23.14 41.00
N SER A 20 -5.48 24.17 41.39
CA SER A 20 -4.02 24.27 41.40
C SER A 20 -3.45 23.52 42.58
N GLU A 21 -2.78 22.39 42.37
CA GLU A 21 -1.89 21.79 43.36
C GLU A 21 -0.45 21.93 42.92
N THR A 22 0.28 22.64 43.76
CA THR A 22 1.73 22.78 43.73
C THR A 22 2.34 21.46 44.20
N SER A 23 3.09 20.78 43.35
CA SER A 23 3.89 19.61 43.74
C SER A 23 5.33 19.75 43.27
N GLU A 24 6.19 19.48 44.22
CA GLU A 24 7.64 19.64 44.30
C GLU A 24 8.42 19.05 43.13
N ALA A 25 9.51 19.71 42.78
CA ALA A 25 10.54 19.27 41.85
C ALA A 25 11.19 17.97 42.30
N SER A 26 10.90 16.87 41.63
CA SER A 26 11.69 15.66 41.68
C SER A 26 12.58 15.63 40.43
N THR A 27 13.88 15.79 40.62
CA THR A 27 14.92 15.55 39.64
C THR A 27 14.97 14.05 39.34
N ALA A 28 14.10 13.57 38.48
CA ALA A 28 14.22 12.24 37.88
C ALA A 28 14.96 12.35 36.55
N GLY A 29 15.94 11.47 36.36
CA GLY A 29 16.88 11.46 35.26
C GLY A 29 16.25 11.61 33.90
N LEU A 30 16.92 12.39 33.06
CA LEU A 30 16.68 12.45 31.62
C LEU A 30 16.87 11.03 31.06
N ASP A 31 15.78 10.32 30.82
CA ASP A 31 15.80 9.19 29.92
C ASP A 31 16.30 9.70 28.56
N PRO A 32 17.25 9.00 27.94
CA PRO A 32 17.68 9.37 26.59
C PRO A 32 16.46 9.35 25.68
N ALA A 33 16.30 10.44 24.91
CA ALA A 33 15.27 10.54 23.91
C ALA A 33 15.23 9.26 23.05
N PRO A 34 14.05 8.75 22.67
CA PRO A 34 13.99 7.57 21.82
C PRO A 34 14.81 7.83 20.56
N GLU A 35 15.81 6.99 20.35
CA GLU A 35 16.64 7.03 19.15
C GLU A 35 15.75 7.13 17.93
N SER A 36 16.08 8.11 17.08
CA SER A 36 15.36 8.41 15.83
C SER A 36 15.04 7.12 15.07
N CYS A 37 13.78 6.91 14.71
CA CYS A 37 13.34 5.79 13.86
C CYS A 37 14.07 5.71 12.50
N CYS A 38 15.06 6.57 12.26
CA CYS A 38 15.86 6.63 11.05
C CYS A 38 17.23 5.94 11.13
N ASP A 39 17.64 5.47 12.32
CA ASP A 39 18.89 4.74 12.53
C ASP A 39 18.71 3.21 12.42
N LEU A 40 17.86 2.75 11.51
CA LEU A 40 17.92 1.36 11.11
C LEU A 40 19.24 1.08 10.42
N PRO A 41 19.92 -0.05 10.74
CA PRO A 41 21.17 -0.41 10.10
C PRO A 41 21.01 -0.32 8.58
N VAL A 42 21.91 0.39 7.92
CA VAL A 42 21.93 0.50 6.46
C VAL A 42 22.03 -0.91 5.91
N ALA A 43 20.94 -1.40 5.37
CA ALA A 43 20.89 -2.74 4.80
C ALA A 43 22.00 -2.88 3.75
N PRO A 44 22.61 -4.05 3.64
CA PRO A 44 23.63 -4.30 2.64
C PRO A 44 23.10 -3.97 1.24
N ALA A 45 23.95 -3.38 0.41
CA ALA A 45 23.62 -2.97 -0.97
C ALA A 45 23.19 -4.16 -1.88
N SER A 46 23.23 -5.36 -1.36
CA SER A 46 22.85 -6.62 -2.02
C SER A 46 21.46 -7.13 -1.68
N ALA A 47 20.69 -6.36 -0.92
CA ALA A 47 19.31 -6.75 -0.59
C ALA A 47 18.48 -6.96 -1.87
N ASN A 48 17.88 -8.13 -2.00
CA ASN A 48 17.10 -8.52 -3.16
C ASN A 48 15.91 -9.40 -2.77
N ALA A 49 14.91 -9.46 -3.65
CA ALA A 49 13.76 -10.34 -3.52
C ALA A 49 13.28 -10.81 -4.89
N ARG A 50 12.56 -11.92 -4.92
CA ARG A 50 11.90 -12.43 -6.13
C ARG A 50 10.40 -12.34 -5.98
N LEU A 51 9.72 -11.96 -7.07
CA LEU A 51 8.29 -12.17 -7.21
C LEU A 51 8.02 -13.66 -7.39
N THR A 52 6.91 -14.12 -6.85
CA THR A 52 6.42 -15.47 -7.12
C THR A 52 5.58 -15.45 -8.39
N ASP A 53 5.72 -16.49 -9.23
CA ASP A 53 4.91 -16.64 -10.45
C ASP A 53 3.50 -17.17 -10.16
N GLU A 54 3.18 -17.41 -8.88
CA GLU A 54 1.88 -17.91 -8.46
C GLU A 54 0.78 -16.88 -8.69
N PRO A 55 -0.29 -17.24 -9.41
CA PRO A 55 -1.42 -16.36 -9.62
C PRO A 55 -2.19 -16.13 -8.32
N PHE A 56 -2.69 -14.91 -8.13
CA PHE A 56 -3.53 -14.52 -7.00
C PHE A 56 -4.80 -13.83 -7.49
N LEU A 57 -5.85 -13.85 -6.67
CA LEU A 57 -7.15 -13.30 -7.02
C LEU A 57 -7.30 -11.85 -6.53
N SER A 58 -8.08 -11.08 -7.27
CA SER A 58 -8.61 -9.80 -6.79
C SER A 58 -9.58 -10.00 -5.61
N ASN A 59 -9.81 -8.96 -4.82
CA ASN A 59 -10.69 -9.01 -3.66
C ASN A 59 -12.16 -9.34 -4.00
N GLY A 60 -12.63 -8.94 -5.18
CA GLY A 60 -13.94 -9.31 -5.72
C GLY A 60 -13.96 -10.67 -6.40
N LYS A 61 -12.79 -11.29 -6.62
CA LYS A 61 -12.58 -12.59 -7.27
C LYS A 61 -12.99 -12.64 -8.75
N SER A 62 -13.16 -11.50 -9.40
CA SER A 62 -13.44 -11.45 -10.85
C SER A 62 -12.19 -11.63 -11.69
N TRP A 63 -11.03 -11.30 -11.12
CA TRP A 63 -9.76 -11.29 -11.82
C TRP A 63 -8.71 -12.18 -11.16
N ARG A 64 -7.96 -12.90 -12.00
CA ARG A 64 -6.73 -13.59 -11.63
C ARG A 64 -5.55 -12.78 -12.14
N VAL A 65 -4.60 -12.51 -11.26
CA VAL A 65 -3.43 -11.67 -11.55
C VAL A 65 -2.16 -12.49 -11.35
N ARG A 66 -1.19 -12.29 -12.22
CA ARG A 66 0.16 -12.83 -12.09
C ARG A 66 1.17 -11.73 -12.37
N LEU A 67 2.18 -11.63 -11.51
CA LEU A 67 3.30 -10.71 -11.70
C LEU A 67 4.53 -11.50 -12.13
N GLU A 68 5.20 -11.04 -13.16
CA GLU A 68 6.40 -11.69 -13.68
C GLU A 68 7.59 -10.75 -13.71
N ARG A 69 8.72 -11.31 -13.32
CA ARG A 69 10.04 -10.70 -13.47
C ARG A 69 11.12 -11.79 -13.40
N GLU A 70 11.97 -11.86 -14.39
CA GLU A 70 13.06 -12.85 -14.45
C GLU A 70 14.15 -12.57 -13.40
N GLU A 71 14.56 -11.30 -13.27
CA GLU A 71 15.64 -10.93 -12.36
C GLU A 71 15.12 -10.58 -10.96
N PRO A 72 15.92 -10.81 -9.90
CA PRO A 72 15.57 -10.37 -8.57
C PRO A 72 15.38 -8.84 -8.51
N ILE A 73 14.44 -8.40 -7.68
CA ILE A 73 14.28 -7.00 -7.34
C ILE A 73 15.40 -6.64 -6.36
N LYS A 74 16.19 -5.62 -6.71
CA LYS A 74 17.27 -5.12 -5.85
C LYS A 74 16.89 -3.78 -5.23
N MET A 75 17.28 -3.60 -3.98
CA MET A 75 17.04 -2.35 -3.28
C MET A 75 17.65 -1.16 -4.03
N ARG A 76 16.87 -0.08 -4.16
CA ARG A 76 17.25 1.20 -4.77
C ARG A 76 17.56 1.15 -6.27
N GLU A 77 17.43 0.01 -6.92
CA GLU A 77 17.51 -0.09 -8.38
C GLU A 77 16.14 0.07 -9.02
N PHE A 78 16.09 0.67 -10.20
CA PHE A 78 14.87 0.72 -11.00
C PHE A 78 14.61 -0.64 -11.64
N PHE A 79 13.34 -1.02 -11.66
CA PHE A 79 12.92 -2.26 -12.30
C PHE A 79 11.55 -2.11 -12.97
N SER A 80 11.23 -3.10 -13.79
CA SER A 80 9.90 -3.27 -14.39
C SER A 80 9.36 -4.64 -14.06
N ILE A 81 8.05 -4.76 -14.05
CA ILE A 81 7.34 -6.02 -13.93
C ILE A 81 6.32 -6.16 -15.05
N ASP A 82 6.06 -7.37 -15.47
CA ASP A 82 4.95 -7.72 -16.33
C ASP A 82 3.76 -8.14 -15.46
N VAL A 83 2.58 -7.65 -15.83
CA VAL A 83 1.32 -7.86 -15.10
C VAL A 83 0.36 -8.55 -16.05
N TRP A 84 -0.01 -9.76 -15.71
CA TRP A 84 -0.99 -10.55 -16.44
C TRP A 84 -2.31 -10.56 -15.68
N VAL A 85 -3.38 -10.24 -16.38
CA VAL A 85 -4.73 -10.23 -15.81
C VAL A 85 -5.66 -11.02 -16.71
N GLU A 86 -6.33 -12.00 -16.13
CA GLU A 86 -7.32 -12.83 -16.82
C GLU A 86 -8.60 -12.96 -16.00
N SER A 87 -9.68 -13.39 -16.65
CA SER A 87 -10.92 -13.71 -15.95
C SER A 87 -10.68 -14.84 -14.95
N ALA A 88 -11.15 -14.69 -13.71
CA ALA A 88 -11.06 -15.76 -12.71
C ALA A 88 -12.00 -16.94 -13.00
N ASP A 89 -13.14 -16.66 -13.65
CA ASP A 89 -14.15 -17.67 -13.98
C ASP A 89 -13.81 -18.42 -15.28
N GLN A 90 -13.04 -17.78 -16.17
CA GLN A 90 -12.69 -18.34 -17.47
C GLN A 90 -11.16 -18.32 -17.67
N LEU A 91 -10.50 -19.39 -17.26
CA LEU A 91 -9.04 -19.51 -17.37
C LEU A 91 -8.55 -19.30 -18.79
N GLY A 92 -7.50 -18.49 -18.94
CA GLY A 92 -6.91 -18.17 -20.24
C GLY A 92 -7.67 -17.13 -21.05
N VAL A 93 -8.77 -16.56 -20.51
CA VAL A 93 -9.44 -15.41 -21.14
C VAL A 93 -8.81 -14.12 -20.59
N PRO A 94 -8.03 -13.41 -21.42
CA PRO A 94 -7.36 -12.18 -20.99
C PRO A 94 -8.37 -11.10 -20.67
N ALA A 95 -8.04 -10.27 -19.69
CA ALA A 95 -8.82 -9.07 -19.41
C ALA A 95 -8.74 -8.11 -20.60
N ASP A 96 -9.89 -7.58 -21.01
CA ASP A 96 -10.02 -6.61 -22.10
C ASP A 96 -10.87 -5.43 -21.66
N GLY A 97 -10.57 -4.24 -22.17
CA GLY A 97 -11.32 -3.01 -21.85
C GLY A 97 -11.15 -2.48 -20.43
N VAL A 98 -10.27 -3.07 -19.62
CA VAL A 98 -10.00 -2.62 -18.24
C VAL A 98 -8.81 -1.68 -18.16
N THR A 99 -8.76 -0.86 -17.11
CA THR A 99 -7.60 -0.05 -16.76
C THR A 99 -6.86 -0.66 -15.58
N VAL A 100 -5.55 -0.81 -15.68
CA VAL A 100 -4.70 -1.38 -14.64
C VAL A 100 -3.82 -0.31 -14.02
N ARG A 101 -3.75 -0.28 -12.70
CA ARG A 101 -2.79 0.53 -11.93
C ARG A 101 -1.99 -0.39 -11.01
N VAL A 102 -0.73 -0.07 -10.84
CA VAL A 102 0.20 -0.83 -10.00
C VAL A 102 0.85 0.11 -8.99
N ASP A 103 0.96 -0.34 -7.75
CA ASP A 103 1.66 0.37 -6.68
C ASP A 103 2.35 -0.66 -5.77
N ALA A 104 3.36 -0.23 -5.02
CA ALA A 104 3.96 -1.03 -3.97
C ALA A 104 4.09 -0.21 -2.68
N ARG A 105 3.74 -0.82 -1.54
CA ARG A 105 3.68 -0.15 -0.23
C ARG A 105 4.32 -0.98 0.86
N MET A 106 4.82 -0.27 1.86
CA MET A 106 5.25 -0.84 3.15
C MET A 106 4.21 -0.50 4.22
N PRO A 107 3.27 -1.40 4.56
CA PRO A 107 2.19 -1.11 5.51
C PRO A 107 2.71 -0.74 6.89
N HIS A 108 3.76 -1.41 7.35
CA HIS A 108 4.38 -1.17 8.67
C HIS A 108 5.01 0.23 8.78
N HIS A 109 5.47 0.78 7.66
CA HIS A 109 6.06 2.12 7.59
C HIS A 109 5.07 3.19 7.11
N ARG A 110 3.85 2.81 6.69
CA ARG A 110 2.77 3.69 6.22
C ARG A 110 3.16 4.57 5.01
N HIS A 111 4.06 4.08 4.17
CA HIS A 111 4.45 4.75 2.92
C HIS A 111 4.53 3.74 1.76
N GLY A 112 4.65 4.25 0.56
CA GLY A 112 4.84 3.47 -0.66
C GLY A 112 6.12 3.84 -1.38
N MET A 113 6.18 3.53 -2.67
CA MET A 113 7.25 3.97 -3.55
C MET A 113 7.34 5.50 -3.57
N LEU A 114 8.56 6.04 -3.77
CA LEU A 114 8.80 7.48 -3.84
C LEU A 114 8.24 8.12 -5.11
N SER A 115 8.08 7.33 -6.17
CA SER A 115 7.52 7.76 -7.44
C SER A 115 6.55 6.71 -7.96
N PRO A 116 5.42 7.10 -8.56
CA PRO A 116 4.54 6.16 -9.23
C PRO A 116 5.27 5.49 -10.40
N CYS A 117 4.91 4.24 -10.68
CA CYS A 117 5.37 3.58 -11.88
C CYS A 117 4.50 3.98 -13.09
N GLU A 118 5.04 3.80 -14.28
CA GLU A 118 4.33 3.97 -15.54
C GLU A 118 3.78 2.62 -15.98
N VAL A 119 2.46 2.53 -16.16
CA VAL A 119 1.77 1.30 -16.60
C VAL A 119 1.30 1.49 -18.03
N SER A 120 1.70 0.57 -18.91
CA SER A 120 1.28 0.54 -20.32
C SER A 120 0.77 -0.84 -20.69
N GLN A 121 -0.33 -0.89 -21.45
CA GLN A 121 -0.84 -2.15 -22.00
C GLN A 121 0.04 -2.60 -23.18
N VAL A 122 0.52 -3.84 -23.11
CA VAL A 122 1.36 -4.46 -24.14
C VAL A 122 0.52 -5.29 -25.10
N ALA A 123 -0.47 -6.00 -24.54
CA ALA A 123 -1.41 -6.84 -25.28
C ALA A 123 -2.69 -7.02 -24.42
N PRO A 124 -3.78 -7.57 -24.96
CA PRO A 124 -4.92 -7.96 -24.15
C PRO A 124 -4.49 -8.82 -22.95
N GLY A 125 -4.90 -8.44 -21.75
CA GLY A 125 -4.53 -9.12 -20.51
C GLY A 125 -3.08 -8.96 -20.07
N HIS A 126 -2.26 -8.19 -20.77
CA HIS A 126 -0.84 -7.99 -20.47
C HIS A 126 -0.48 -6.50 -20.38
N TRP A 127 0.05 -6.11 -19.23
CA TRP A 127 0.57 -4.76 -18.98
C TRP A 127 2.03 -4.84 -18.52
N ARG A 128 2.77 -3.77 -18.79
CA ARG A 128 4.10 -3.54 -18.22
C ARG A 128 4.06 -2.33 -17.30
N CYS A 129 4.53 -2.52 -16.08
CA CYS A 129 4.76 -1.45 -15.11
C CYS A 129 6.26 -1.17 -15.04
N SER A 130 6.66 0.03 -15.43
CA SER A 130 8.05 0.46 -15.52
C SER A 130 8.37 1.56 -14.51
N GLY A 131 9.64 1.66 -14.11
CA GLY A 131 10.11 2.71 -13.21
C GLY A 131 9.81 2.46 -11.74
N MET A 132 9.49 1.23 -11.36
CA MET A 132 9.37 0.85 -9.95
C MET A 132 10.71 0.93 -9.24
N ARG A 133 10.68 1.30 -7.96
CA ARG A 133 11.89 1.37 -7.13
C ARG A 133 11.54 1.20 -5.66
N LEU A 134 12.05 0.13 -5.05
CA LEU A 134 11.93 -0.10 -3.61
C LEU A 134 13.18 0.48 -2.93
N HIS A 135 12.98 1.37 -1.96
CA HIS A 135 14.09 2.15 -1.39
C HIS A 135 14.53 1.68 -0.01
N MET A 136 13.82 0.73 0.58
CA MET A 136 14.09 0.14 1.90
C MET A 136 13.95 -1.37 1.85
N VAL A 137 14.69 -2.06 2.72
CA VAL A 137 14.49 -3.49 3.00
C VAL A 137 13.21 -3.70 3.81
N GLY A 138 12.73 -4.94 3.83
CA GLY A 138 11.59 -5.38 4.61
C GLY A 138 10.38 -5.75 3.75
N TYR A 139 9.24 -5.85 4.39
CA TYR A 139 7.98 -6.31 3.81
C TYR A 139 7.34 -5.25 2.91
N TRP A 140 7.14 -5.62 1.63
CA TRP A 140 6.45 -4.81 0.63
C TRP A 140 5.21 -5.53 0.10
N GLU A 141 4.11 -4.82 0.00
CA GLU A 141 2.89 -5.26 -0.66
C GLU A 141 2.78 -4.64 -2.04
N PHE A 142 2.58 -5.48 -3.06
CA PHE A 142 2.25 -5.07 -4.44
C PHE A 142 0.74 -5.07 -4.59
N HIS A 143 0.21 -3.96 -5.06
CA HIS A 143 -1.20 -3.75 -5.32
C HIS A 143 -1.42 -3.61 -6.82
N VAL A 144 -2.35 -4.37 -7.35
CA VAL A 144 -2.83 -4.24 -8.73
C VAL A 144 -4.31 -3.88 -8.67
N ASP A 145 -4.64 -2.64 -9.01
CA ASP A 145 -6.02 -2.18 -9.10
C ASP A 145 -6.49 -2.33 -10.55
N ILE A 146 -7.56 -3.09 -10.74
CA ILE A 146 -8.21 -3.34 -12.01
C ILE A 146 -9.54 -2.60 -12.02
N ASP A 147 -9.69 -1.64 -12.92
CA ASP A 147 -10.91 -0.85 -13.08
C ASP A 147 -11.65 -1.32 -14.32
N ASP A 148 -12.78 -1.96 -14.12
CA ASP A 148 -13.72 -2.38 -15.15
C ASP A 148 -14.94 -1.48 -15.11
N ALA A 149 -15.00 -0.50 -16.01
CA ALA A 149 -16.09 0.44 -16.17
C ALA A 149 -16.50 1.14 -14.86
N GLY A 150 -15.55 1.44 -13.98
CA GLY A 150 -15.77 2.13 -12.69
C GLY A 150 -15.92 1.18 -11.49
N LEU A 151 -15.94 -0.12 -11.70
CA LEU A 151 -15.81 -1.12 -10.64
C LEU A 151 -14.33 -1.46 -10.44
N VAL A 152 -13.76 -1.03 -9.34
CA VAL A 152 -12.34 -1.27 -9.03
C VAL A 152 -12.20 -2.46 -8.10
N GLU A 153 -11.46 -3.47 -8.54
CA GLU A 153 -11.02 -4.58 -7.71
C GLU A 153 -9.50 -4.53 -7.51
N ARG A 154 -9.05 -4.90 -6.31
CA ARG A 154 -7.64 -4.96 -5.97
C ARG A 154 -7.17 -6.40 -5.83
N ALA A 155 -6.13 -6.74 -6.54
CA ALA A 155 -5.33 -7.93 -6.29
C ALA A 155 -4.06 -7.54 -5.53
N GLN A 156 -3.60 -8.39 -4.61
CA GLN A 156 -2.48 -8.09 -3.73
C GLN A 156 -1.59 -9.30 -3.54
N THR A 157 -0.29 -9.08 -3.60
CA THR A 157 0.75 -10.03 -3.19
C THR A 157 1.85 -9.31 -2.43
N SER A 158 2.81 -10.04 -1.89
CA SER A 158 3.89 -9.46 -1.09
C SER A 158 5.22 -10.12 -1.34
N ILE A 159 6.29 -9.38 -1.01
CA ILE A 159 7.67 -9.87 -0.97
C ILE A 159 8.35 -9.38 0.30
N GLU A 160 9.37 -10.10 0.72
CA GLU A 160 10.36 -9.63 1.70
C GLU A 160 11.64 -9.27 0.95
N LEU A 161 12.06 -8.01 1.03
CA LEU A 161 13.29 -7.52 0.43
C LEU A 161 14.39 -7.56 1.50
N GLU A 162 15.29 -8.53 1.42
CA GLU A 162 16.37 -8.80 2.39
C GLU A 162 17.74 -8.38 1.87
#